data_d35da1288308d3ffb3a106e390274099
#
_entry.id   d35da1288308d3ffb3a106e390274099
#
_cell.length_a   1.000
_cell.length_b   1.000
_cell.length_c   1.000
_cell.angle_alpha   90.00
_cell.angle_beta   90.00
_cell.angle_gamma   90.00
#
_symmetry.space_group_name_H-M   'P 1'
#
loop_
_entity.id
_entity.type
_entity.pdbx_description
1 polymer ?
#
loop_
_entity_poly.entity_id
_entity_poly.type
_entity_poly.pdbx_seq_one_letter_code
_entity_poly.pdbx_strand_id
1 'polypeptide(L)'
;MNFSNDKAIYVQIAERLSDEILAGKYREDERIPSVREYAVLLEVNANTTVKAYDLLATDEIIYNKRGLGYFVSAGAKKQIKKTRKKEFMKEKLPELARQMQLLDISIDEVKEELEKNLKKIKI
;
A
#
# COMPACT_ATOMS: atom_id res chain seq x y z
N MET A 1 -14.43 8.66 0.46
CA MET A 1 -13.22 8.21 -0.22
C MET A 1 -13.54 7.89 -1.67
N ASN A 2 -12.73 8.37 -2.58
CA ASN A 2 -12.89 8.06 -4.01
C ASN A 2 -12.07 6.83 -4.37
N PHE A 3 -12.70 5.87 -5.01
CA PHE A 3 -12.05 4.62 -5.40
C PHE A 3 -11.82 4.58 -6.91
N SER A 4 -10.67 4.08 -7.32
CA SER A 4 -10.39 3.84 -8.73
C SER A 4 -10.99 2.48 -9.14
N ASN A 5 -11.07 2.23 -10.45
CA ASN A 5 -11.65 0.99 -10.97
C ASN A 5 -10.60 -0.11 -11.24
N ASP A 6 -9.32 0.20 -11.05
CA ASP A 6 -8.22 -0.69 -11.39
C ASP A 6 -7.83 -1.68 -10.29
N LYS A 7 -8.34 -1.49 -9.08
CA LYS A 7 -8.09 -2.40 -7.95
C LYS A 7 -9.37 -2.66 -7.18
N ALA A 8 -9.46 -3.82 -6.55
CA ALA A 8 -10.56 -4.13 -5.64
C ALA A 8 -10.63 -3.10 -4.51
N ILE A 9 -11.83 -2.76 -4.07
CA ILE A 9 -12.04 -1.74 -3.04
C ILE A 9 -11.29 -2.09 -1.74
N TYR A 10 -11.32 -3.36 -1.32
CA TYR A 10 -10.66 -3.76 -0.08
C TYR A 10 -9.13 -3.57 -0.16
N VAL A 11 -8.54 -3.74 -1.34
CA VAL A 11 -7.10 -3.48 -1.54
C VAL A 11 -6.81 -1.98 -1.39
N GLN A 12 -7.67 -1.13 -1.94
CA GLN A 12 -7.52 0.33 -1.82
C GLN A 12 -7.66 0.79 -0.37
N ILE A 13 -8.57 0.18 0.39
CA ILE A 13 -8.72 0.46 1.83
C ILE A 13 -7.43 0.09 2.58
N ALA A 14 -6.89 -1.09 2.29
CA ALA A 14 -5.63 -1.55 2.90
C ALA A 14 -4.47 -0.61 2.56
N GLU A 15 -4.38 -0.15 1.32
CA GLU A 15 -3.35 0.80 0.90
C GLU A 15 -3.49 2.14 1.61
N ARG A 16 -4.71 2.63 1.80
CA ARG A 16 -4.96 3.88 2.53
C ARG A 16 -4.51 3.78 3.98
N LEU A 17 -4.86 2.70 4.65
CA LEU A 17 -4.45 2.50 6.04
C LEU A 17 -2.92 2.37 6.13
N SER A 18 -2.30 1.67 5.18
CA SER A 18 -0.83 1.59 5.10
C SER A 18 -0.20 2.97 4.91
N ASP A 19 -0.79 3.82 4.06
CA ASP A 19 -0.32 5.21 3.87
C ASP A 19 -0.39 5.99 5.18
N GLU A 20 -1.46 5.81 5.95
CA GLU A 20 -1.63 6.47 7.25
C GLU A 20 -0.57 6.01 8.24
N ILE A 21 -0.24 4.72 8.23
CA ILE A 21 0.84 4.16 9.06
C ILE A 21 2.20 4.74 8.63
N LEU A 22 2.47 4.78 7.33
CA LEU A 22 3.71 5.34 6.79
C LEU A 22 3.85 6.82 7.16
N ALA A 23 2.74 7.56 7.17
CA ALA A 23 2.73 8.98 7.53
C ALA A 23 2.86 9.22 9.05
N GLY A 24 2.84 8.16 9.85
CA GLY A 24 2.98 8.28 11.30
C GLY A 24 1.68 8.56 12.05
N LYS A 25 0.53 8.47 11.38
CA LYS A 25 -0.76 8.66 12.03
C LYS A 25 -1.01 7.61 13.11
N TYR A 26 -0.58 6.39 12.86
CA TYR A 26 -0.61 5.29 13.83
C TYR A 26 0.79 4.73 13.96
N ARG A 27 1.31 4.68 15.17
CA ARG A 27 2.67 4.18 15.47
C ARG A 27 2.64 2.70 15.80
N GLU A 28 3.81 2.09 15.88
CA GLU A 28 3.93 0.70 16.32
C GLU A 28 3.24 0.49 17.66
N ASP A 29 2.50 -0.60 17.75
CA ASP A 29 1.73 -1.01 18.94
C ASP A 29 0.61 -0.05 19.35
N GLU A 30 0.32 0.96 18.53
CA GLU A 30 -0.88 1.77 18.74
C GLU A 30 -2.10 1.09 18.13
N ARG A 31 -3.23 1.31 18.78
CA ARG A 31 -4.52 0.83 18.29
C ARG A 31 -4.95 1.66 17.08
N ILE A 32 -5.41 0.97 16.03
CA ILE A 32 -6.03 1.59 14.87
C ILE A 32 -7.55 1.56 15.03
N PRO A 33 -8.31 2.32 14.22
CA PRO A 33 -9.77 2.23 14.25
C PRO A 33 -10.25 0.80 14.05
N SER A 34 -11.34 0.44 14.72
CA SER A 34 -11.96 -0.86 14.48
C SER A 34 -12.47 -0.94 13.04
N VAL A 35 -12.77 -2.16 12.58
CA VAL A 35 -13.37 -2.37 11.25
C VAL A 35 -14.60 -1.49 11.07
N ARG A 36 -15.50 -1.46 12.07
CA ARG A 36 -16.72 -0.65 11.99
C ARG A 36 -16.44 0.84 11.94
N GLU A 37 -15.55 1.31 12.81
CA GLU A 37 -15.15 2.71 12.85
C GLU A 37 -14.56 3.16 11.51
N TYR A 38 -13.68 2.35 10.95
CA TYR A 38 -13.02 2.68 9.68
C TYR A 38 -14.00 2.62 8.50
N ALA A 39 -14.91 1.64 8.50
CA ALA A 39 -15.95 1.52 7.49
C ALA A 39 -16.85 2.77 7.47
N VAL A 40 -17.25 3.24 8.66
CA VAL A 40 -18.07 4.45 8.79
C VAL A 40 -17.26 5.67 8.29
N LEU A 41 -16.01 5.78 8.70
CA LEU A 41 -15.14 6.88 8.29
C LEU A 41 -14.99 6.97 6.77
N LEU A 42 -14.83 5.83 6.10
CA LEU A 42 -14.64 5.78 4.65
C LEU A 42 -15.94 5.64 3.86
N GLU A 43 -17.07 5.50 4.56
CA GLU A 43 -18.39 5.30 3.93
C GLU A 43 -18.40 4.06 3.03
N VAL A 44 -17.89 2.95 3.55
CA VAL A 44 -17.80 1.67 2.84
C VAL A 44 -18.46 0.56 3.65
N ASN A 45 -18.72 -0.57 3.00
CA ASN A 45 -19.28 -1.74 3.64
C ASN A 45 -18.31 -2.33 4.66
N ALA A 46 -18.82 -2.70 5.84
CA ALA A 46 -18.00 -3.29 6.90
C ALA A 46 -17.34 -4.61 6.45
N ASN A 47 -18.04 -5.43 5.67
CA ASN A 47 -17.48 -6.70 5.18
C ASN A 47 -16.27 -6.46 4.25
N THR A 48 -16.34 -5.41 3.44
CA THR A 48 -15.21 -5.04 2.58
C THR A 48 -14.01 -4.57 3.43
N THR A 49 -14.29 -3.85 4.50
CA THR A 49 -13.26 -3.39 5.45
C THR A 49 -12.63 -4.58 6.20
N VAL A 50 -13.42 -5.60 6.55
CA VAL A 50 -12.89 -6.84 7.15
C VAL A 50 -11.84 -7.46 6.22
N LYS A 51 -12.14 -7.56 4.92
CA LYS A 51 -11.18 -8.11 3.94
C LYS A 51 -9.89 -7.30 3.90
N ALA A 52 -10.00 -5.98 3.99
CA ALA A 52 -8.82 -5.10 4.02
C ALA A 52 -7.96 -5.37 5.26
N TYR A 53 -8.59 -5.49 6.43
CA TYR A 53 -7.88 -5.78 7.68
C TYR A 53 -7.26 -7.18 7.66
N ASP A 54 -7.96 -8.16 7.10
CA ASP A 54 -7.42 -9.52 6.94
C ASP A 54 -6.17 -9.52 6.05
N LEU A 55 -6.20 -8.75 4.98
CA LEU A 55 -5.03 -8.61 4.09
C LEU A 55 -3.84 -7.99 4.84
N LEU A 56 -4.08 -6.91 5.57
CA LEU A 56 -3.03 -6.25 6.34
C LEU A 56 -2.46 -7.14 7.46
N ALA A 57 -3.30 -7.95 8.09
CA ALA A 57 -2.87 -8.90 9.11
C ALA A 57 -2.06 -10.03 8.49
N THR A 58 -2.48 -10.54 7.32
CA THR A 58 -1.73 -11.56 6.58
C THR A 58 -0.34 -11.05 6.19
N ASP A 59 -0.25 -9.78 5.81
CA ASP A 59 1.02 -9.13 5.45
C ASP A 59 1.83 -8.68 6.68
N GLU A 60 1.35 -8.99 7.88
CA GLU A 60 2.02 -8.67 9.14
C GLU A 60 2.19 -7.17 9.39
N ILE A 61 1.31 -6.35 8.82
CA ILE A 61 1.32 -4.89 9.02
C ILE A 61 0.53 -4.51 10.26
N ILE A 62 -0.55 -5.23 10.55
CA ILE A 62 -1.35 -5.07 11.76
C ILE A 62 -1.54 -6.44 12.43
N TYR A 63 -1.92 -6.42 13.70
CA TYR A 63 -2.26 -7.63 14.41
C TYR A 63 -3.50 -7.41 15.28
N ASN A 64 -4.24 -8.49 15.50
CA ASN A 64 -5.45 -8.46 16.32
C ASN A 64 -5.11 -8.88 17.74
N LYS A 65 -5.50 -8.06 18.72
CA LYS A 65 -5.51 -8.45 20.13
C LYS A 65 -6.95 -8.78 20.50
N ARG A 66 -7.20 -10.02 20.81
CA ARG A 66 -8.54 -10.50 21.14
C ARG A 66 -9.17 -9.66 22.24
N GLY A 67 -10.35 -9.11 21.96
CA GLY A 67 -11.09 -8.26 22.90
C GLY A 67 -10.61 -6.81 22.95
N LEU A 68 -9.50 -6.48 22.32
CA LEU A 68 -8.92 -5.13 22.38
C LEU A 68 -8.88 -4.42 21.01
N GLY A 69 -8.95 -5.17 19.92
CA GLY A 69 -8.95 -4.62 18.57
C GLY A 69 -7.67 -4.87 17.79
N TYR A 70 -7.45 -4.04 16.78
CA TYR A 70 -6.28 -4.15 15.90
C TYR A 70 -5.25 -3.09 16.23
N PHE A 71 -4.00 -3.47 16.09
CA PHE A 71 -2.84 -2.65 16.45
C PHE A 71 -1.81 -2.71 15.33
N VAL A 72 -1.00 -1.67 15.23
CA VAL A 72 0.11 -1.61 14.26
C VAL A 72 1.23 -2.55 14.74
N SER A 73 1.68 -3.44 13.86
CA SER A 73 2.76 -4.36 14.16
C SER A 73 4.09 -3.64 14.32
N ALA A 74 4.98 -4.20 15.15
CA ALA A 74 6.37 -3.76 15.17
C ALA A 74 6.97 -3.96 13.77
N GLY A 75 7.69 -2.95 13.27
CA GLY A 75 8.27 -3.00 11.94
C GLY A 75 7.28 -2.82 10.79
N ALA A 76 6.07 -2.33 11.07
CA ALA A 76 5.02 -2.17 10.07
C ALA A 76 5.47 -1.34 8.87
N LYS A 77 6.14 -0.20 9.09
CA LYS A 77 6.63 0.65 7.99
C LYS A 77 7.57 -0.10 7.06
N LYS A 78 8.48 -0.86 7.63
CA LYS A 78 9.44 -1.67 6.87
C LYS A 78 8.72 -2.75 6.08
N GLN A 79 7.73 -3.37 6.69
CA GLN A 79 6.93 -4.43 6.06
C GLN A 79 6.09 -3.88 4.90
N ILE A 80 5.48 -2.70 5.07
CA ILE A 80 4.73 -2.03 4.02
C ILE A 80 5.64 -1.75 2.81
N LYS A 81 6.81 -1.19 3.05
CA LYS A 81 7.79 -0.90 1.99
C LYS A 81 8.22 -2.16 1.26
N LYS A 82 8.47 -3.23 2.00
CA LYS A 82 8.85 -4.53 1.43
C LYS A 82 7.76 -5.09 0.52
N THR A 83 6.51 -5.06 0.98
CA THR A 83 5.36 -5.54 0.22
C THR A 83 5.17 -4.73 -1.05
N ARG A 84 5.22 -3.40 -0.95
CA ARG A 84 5.06 -2.50 -2.10
C ARG A 84 6.19 -2.62 -3.10
N LYS A 85 7.42 -2.79 -2.63
CA LYS A 85 8.58 -3.01 -3.50
C LYS A 85 8.41 -4.30 -4.30
N LYS A 86 7.95 -5.37 -3.65
CA LYS A 86 7.72 -6.65 -4.29
C LYS A 86 6.66 -6.53 -5.39
N GLU A 87 5.55 -5.86 -5.08
CA GLU A 87 4.48 -5.62 -6.05
C GLU A 87 4.96 -4.78 -7.23
N PHE A 88 5.72 -3.73 -6.96
CA PHE A 88 6.29 -2.86 -7.99
C PHE A 88 7.16 -3.66 -8.97
N MET A 89 8.06 -4.48 -8.44
CA MET A 89 8.95 -5.29 -9.26
C MET A 89 8.19 -6.34 -10.07
N LYS A 90 7.11 -6.86 -9.51
CA LYS A 90 6.31 -7.91 -10.16
C LYS A 90 5.36 -7.35 -11.22
N GLU A 91 4.78 -6.17 -11.00
CA GLU A 91 3.72 -5.63 -11.84
C GLU A 91 4.15 -4.46 -12.72
N LYS A 92 4.83 -3.47 -12.15
CA LYS A 92 5.21 -2.25 -12.87
C LYS A 92 6.39 -2.47 -13.79
N LEU A 93 7.36 -3.24 -13.36
CA LEU A 93 8.59 -3.45 -14.13
C LEU A 93 8.34 -4.23 -15.43
N PRO A 94 7.59 -5.35 -15.42
CA PRO A 94 7.26 -6.03 -16.68
C PRO A 94 6.45 -5.16 -17.63
N GLU A 95 5.54 -4.33 -17.14
CA GLU A 95 4.77 -3.41 -17.96
C GLU A 95 5.67 -2.34 -18.60
N LEU A 96 6.61 -1.81 -17.84
CA LEU A 96 7.62 -0.88 -18.36
C LEU A 96 8.42 -1.54 -19.49
N ALA A 97 8.89 -2.77 -19.26
CA ALA A 97 9.64 -3.52 -20.27
C ALA A 97 8.84 -3.73 -21.55
N ARG A 98 7.55 -4.05 -21.43
CA ARG A 98 6.66 -4.22 -22.58
C ARG A 98 6.53 -2.92 -23.38
N GLN A 99 6.33 -1.81 -22.70
CA GLN A 99 6.21 -0.51 -23.36
C GLN A 99 7.52 -0.08 -24.03
N MET A 100 8.64 -0.33 -23.37
CA MET A 100 9.96 -0.06 -23.96
C MET A 100 10.15 -0.81 -25.27
N GLN A 101 9.75 -2.08 -25.31
CA GLN A 101 9.84 -2.89 -26.51
C GLN A 101 8.95 -2.33 -27.64
N LEU A 102 7.72 -1.96 -27.31
CA LEU A 102 6.77 -1.39 -28.28
C LEU A 102 7.24 -0.07 -28.87
N LEU A 103 7.93 0.74 -28.09
CA LEU A 103 8.35 2.08 -28.48
C LEU A 103 9.81 2.16 -28.90
N ASP A 104 10.48 1.03 -28.98
CA ASP A 104 11.91 0.94 -29.31
C ASP A 104 12.80 1.82 -28.41
N ILE A 105 12.48 1.81 -27.12
CA ILE A 105 13.25 2.56 -26.12
C ILE A 105 14.29 1.63 -25.48
N SER A 106 15.55 2.06 -25.50
CA SER A 106 16.66 1.30 -24.93
C SER A 106 16.74 1.47 -23.41
N ILE A 107 17.43 0.54 -22.75
CA ILE A 107 17.72 0.65 -21.30
C ILE A 107 18.51 1.92 -21.02
N ASP A 108 19.47 2.26 -21.86
CA ASP A 108 20.29 3.46 -21.68
C ASP A 108 19.46 4.74 -21.72
N GLU A 109 18.52 4.83 -22.65
CA GLU A 109 17.59 5.98 -22.73
C GLU A 109 16.75 6.10 -21.47
N VAL A 110 16.17 4.99 -21.00
CA VAL A 110 15.34 4.97 -19.78
C VAL A 110 16.20 5.30 -18.56
N LYS A 111 17.39 4.74 -18.49
CA LYS A 111 18.32 5.00 -17.38
C LYS A 111 18.62 6.49 -17.25
N GLU A 112 18.94 7.13 -18.37
CA GLU A 112 19.24 8.57 -18.38
C GLU A 112 18.07 9.41 -17.90
N GLU A 113 16.87 9.12 -18.40
CA GLU A 113 15.66 9.82 -18.00
C GLU A 113 15.28 9.54 -16.54
N LEU A 114 15.45 8.30 -16.08
CA LEU A 114 15.21 7.95 -14.68
C LEU A 114 16.15 8.71 -13.73
N GLU A 115 17.41 8.81 -14.09
CA GLU A 115 18.39 9.55 -13.28
C GLU A 115 17.98 11.02 -13.15
N LYS A 116 17.54 11.63 -14.24
CA LYS A 116 17.04 13.01 -14.23
C LYS A 116 15.83 13.16 -13.33
N ASN A 117 14.87 12.24 -13.45
CA ASN A 117 13.64 12.29 -12.66
C ASN A 117 13.92 12.06 -11.17
N LEU A 118 14.80 11.13 -10.84
CA LEU A 118 15.17 10.86 -9.45
C LEU A 118 15.83 12.06 -8.79
N LYS A 119 16.64 12.83 -9.54
CA LYS A 119 17.25 14.05 -9.04
C LYS A 119 16.26 15.16 -8.75
N LYS A 120 15.13 15.20 -9.48
CA LYS A 120 14.07 16.20 -9.27
C LYS A 120 13.22 15.92 -8.05
N ILE A 121 13.14 14.66 -7.62
CA ILE A 121 12.36 14.26 -6.45
C ILE A 121 13.17 14.54 -5.21
N LYS A 122 12.67 15.46 -4.38
CA LYS A 122 13.28 15.76 -3.08
C LYS A 122 12.55 14.95 -2.02
N ILE A 123 13.28 14.16 -1.31
CA ILE A 123 12.75 13.31 -0.24
C ILE A 123 13.20 13.88 1.11
#